data_3dc0d7a9671ba33e96ff9505a3e5ebab
#
_entry.id   3dc0d7a9671ba33e96ff9505a3e5ebab
#
_cell.length_a   1.000
_cell.length_b   1.000
_cell.length_c   1.000
_cell.angle_alpha   90.00
_cell.angle_beta   90.00
_cell.angle_gamma   90.00
#
_symmetry.space_group_name_H-M   'P 1'
#
loop_
_entity.id
_entity.type
_entity.pdbx_description
1 polymer ?
#
loop_
_entity_poly.entity_id
_entity_poly.type
_entity_poly.pdbx_seq_one_letter_code
_entity_poly.pdbx_strand_id
1 'polypeptide(L)'
;HVRTLLRQAQEAGWLSWQASSGRGKRGLLSFYKTPERLRNEMMEQALHKGQQQNALELAQLAPVELKALLHPFLGGQWQNNTPTLRIPYYRPLEPLHPGFLPGRAEQHLAGQIYAGLTRFDEGDNMPIGDLAHHWQISPDGLRWQFYIRSTLCWHNGDAVETAQLRQRLLLLLDLPALRTLFASISRIDVTHA
;
A
#
# COMPACT_ATOMS: atom_id res chain seq x y z
N HIS A 1 21.99 9.12 32.10
CA HIS A 1 21.02 9.46 31.04
C HIS A 1 21.18 10.91 30.52
N VAL A 2 21.07 11.97 31.37
CA VAL A 2 21.10 13.38 30.89
C VAL A 2 22.40 13.73 30.17
N ARG A 3 23.56 13.35 30.72
CA ARG A 3 24.86 13.61 30.09
C ARG A 3 25.05 12.92 28.76
N THR A 4 24.49 11.73 28.60
CA THR A 4 24.54 10.97 27.34
C THR A 4 23.72 11.67 26.28
N LEU A 5 22.51 12.12 26.62
CA LEU A 5 21.62 12.86 25.70
C LEU A 5 22.22 14.20 25.27
N LEU A 6 22.82 14.96 26.22
CA LEU A 6 23.50 16.21 25.89
C LEU A 6 24.71 15.98 24.96
N ARG A 7 25.46 14.91 25.15
CA ARG A 7 26.58 14.56 24.26
C ARG A 7 26.07 14.22 22.85
N GLN A 8 25.04 13.39 22.75
CA GLN A 8 24.43 13.03 21.46
C GLN A 8 23.89 14.25 20.72
N ALA A 9 23.20 15.14 21.42
CA ALA A 9 22.67 16.37 20.84
C ALA A 9 23.80 17.36 20.42
N GLN A 10 24.92 17.35 21.11
CA GLN A 10 26.09 18.13 20.75
C GLN A 10 26.84 17.54 19.56
N GLU A 11 27.00 16.23 19.50
CA GLU A 11 27.55 15.49 18.34
C GLU A 11 26.70 15.69 17.09
N ALA A 12 25.38 15.78 17.25
CA ALA A 12 24.43 16.08 16.18
C ALA A 12 24.39 17.58 15.78
N GLY A 13 25.15 18.44 16.45
CA GLY A 13 25.20 19.87 16.15
C GLY A 13 23.93 20.66 16.51
N TRP A 14 23.12 20.16 17.43
CA TRP A 14 21.86 20.81 17.83
C TRP A 14 22.06 21.84 18.92
N LEU A 15 23.05 21.60 19.79
CA LEU A 15 23.37 22.47 20.92
C LEU A 15 24.86 22.40 21.24
N SER A 16 25.36 23.34 22.08
CA SER A 16 26.61 23.22 22.76
C SER A 16 26.41 23.28 24.26
N TRP A 17 27.15 22.49 24.98
CA TRP A 17 27.18 22.46 26.43
C TRP A 17 28.58 22.77 26.93
N GLN A 18 28.71 23.86 27.71
CA GLN A 18 29.94 24.23 28.38
C GLN A 18 29.75 24.05 29.88
N ALA A 19 30.42 23.05 30.43
CA ALA A 19 30.41 22.84 31.87
C ALA A 19 31.33 23.89 32.55
N SER A 20 30.84 24.56 33.59
CA SER A 20 31.70 25.38 34.43
C SER A 20 32.26 24.54 35.58
N SER A 21 33.55 24.68 35.83
CA SER A 21 34.22 24.04 36.97
C SER A 21 33.93 24.78 38.27
N GLY A 22 33.46 24.04 39.30
CA GLY A 22 33.20 24.53 40.64
C GLY A 22 31.81 24.20 41.18
N ARG A 23 31.75 23.95 42.49
CA ARG A 23 30.51 23.58 43.19
C ARG A 23 29.52 24.75 43.13
N GLY A 24 28.34 24.53 42.57
CA GLY A 24 27.26 25.55 42.45
C GLY A 24 27.34 26.48 41.23
N LYS A 25 28.35 26.34 40.33
CA LYS A 25 28.41 27.14 39.11
C LYS A 25 27.52 26.53 38.03
N ARG A 26 26.78 27.42 37.33
CA ARG A 26 25.87 27.02 36.24
C ARG A 26 26.69 26.87 34.95
N GLY A 27 26.55 25.73 34.27
CA GLY A 27 27.06 25.56 32.90
C GLY A 27 26.23 26.36 31.89
N LEU A 28 26.82 26.69 30.74
CA LEU A 28 26.16 27.37 29.64
C LEU A 28 25.67 26.36 28.61
N LEU A 29 24.36 26.40 28.31
CA LEU A 29 23.72 25.61 27.27
C LEU A 29 23.28 26.56 26.16
N SER A 30 23.81 26.39 24.96
CA SER A 30 23.46 27.20 23.80
C SER A 30 22.81 26.30 22.75
N PHE A 31 21.62 26.66 22.28
CA PHE A 31 20.91 25.96 21.22
C PHE A 31 21.23 26.59 19.88
N TYR A 32 21.62 25.78 18.89
CA TYR A 32 21.82 26.19 17.50
C TYR A 32 20.55 26.04 16.69
N LYS A 33 19.66 25.15 17.10
CA LYS A 33 18.34 24.92 16.47
C LYS A 33 17.26 24.87 17.55
N THR A 34 16.11 25.45 17.25
CA THR A 34 14.93 25.33 18.12
C THR A 34 14.37 23.91 18.03
N PRO A 35 13.69 23.40 19.08
CA PRO A 35 13.01 22.11 19.02
C PRO A 35 12.04 21.98 17.86
N GLU A 36 11.33 23.05 17.50
CA GLU A 36 10.41 23.12 16.37
C GLU A 36 11.13 22.95 15.04
N ARG A 37 12.26 23.63 14.86
CA ARG A 37 13.06 23.51 13.64
C ARG A 37 13.65 22.11 13.49
N LEU A 38 14.15 21.51 14.56
CA LEU A 38 14.64 20.13 14.57
C LEU A 38 13.55 19.14 14.21
N ARG A 39 12.36 19.30 14.82
CA ARG A 39 11.20 18.45 14.52
C ARG A 39 10.83 18.53 13.03
N ASN A 40 10.77 19.73 12.48
CA ASN A 40 10.43 19.93 11.07
C ASN A 40 11.49 19.31 10.14
N GLU A 41 12.79 19.51 10.42
CA GLU A 41 13.87 18.90 9.63
C GLU A 41 13.84 17.35 9.71
N MET A 42 13.60 16.78 10.90
CA MET A 42 13.46 15.32 11.06
C MET A 42 12.24 14.78 10.34
N MET A 43 11.14 15.51 10.36
CA MET A 43 9.91 15.15 9.68
C MET A 43 10.09 15.20 8.16
N GLU A 44 10.71 16.26 7.61
CA GLU A 44 11.06 16.34 6.19
C GLU A 44 11.98 15.19 5.77
N GLN A 45 13.00 14.86 6.57
CA GLN A 45 13.87 13.73 6.30
C GLN A 45 13.12 12.38 6.30
N ALA A 46 12.20 12.19 7.24
CA ALA A 46 11.36 10.99 7.29
C ALA A 46 10.45 10.89 6.06
N LEU A 47 9.86 12.00 5.62
CA LEU A 47 9.02 12.07 4.41
C LEU A 47 9.84 11.77 3.14
N HIS A 48 11.04 12.33 3.01
CA HIS A 48 11.93 12.03 1.89
C HIS A 48 12.37 10.56 1.84
N LYS A 49 12.51 9.91 2.99
CA LYS A 49 12.81 8.48 3.09
C LYS A 49 11.58 7.57 2.94
N GLY A 50 10.39 8.14 2.74
CA GLY A 50 9.14 7.39 2.66
C GLY A 50 8.63 6.86 4.01
N GLN A 51 9.19 7.31 5.13
CA GLN A 51 8.81 6.90 6.49
C GLN A 51 7.66 7.79 7.02
N GLN A 52 6.52 7.72 6.37
CA GLN A 52 5.38 8.61 6.63
C GLN A 52 4.84 8.49 8.05
N GLN A 53 4.81 7.27 8.62
CA GLN A 53 4.33 7.06 9.99
C GLN A 53 5.22 7.75 11.01
N ASN A 54 6.55 7.65 10.87
CA ASN A 54 7.50 8.34 11.73
C ASN A 54 7.36 9.87 11.60
N ALA A 55 7.11 10.37 10.39
CA ALA A 55 6.87 11.79 10.16
C ALA A 55 5.59 12.27 10.85
N LEU A 56 4.52 11.48 10.81
CA LEU A 56 3.25 11.82 11.47
C LEU A 56 3.38 11.81 13.00
N GLU A 57 4.10 10.85 13.58
CA GLU A 57 4.36 10.78 15.02
C GLU A 57 5.19 11.97 15.51
N LEU A 58 6.17 12.43 14.71
CA LEU A 58 6.98 13.60 15.00
C LEU A 58 6.20 14.91 14.87
N ALA A 59 5.16 14.92 14.05
CA ALA A 59 4.45 16.15 13.68
C ALA A 59 3.81 16.85 14.88
N GLN A 60 3.10 16.12 15.76
CA GLN A 60 2.30 16.71 16.86
C GLN A 60 1.60 18.04 16.46
N LEU A 61 1.31 18.18 15.16
CA LEU A 61 0.81 19.42 14.55
C LEU A 61 -0.73 19.42 14.51
N ALA A 62 -1.30 20.60 14.49
CA ALA A 62 -2.70 20.75 14.15
C ALA A 62 -2.96 20.23 12.72
N PRO A 63 -4.15 19.67 12.40
CA PRO A 63 -4.45 19.11 11.08
C PRO A 63 -4.19 20.06 9.90
N VAL A 64 -4.36 21.36 10.10
CA VAL A 64 -4.12 22.39 9.07
C VAL A 64 -2.62 22.55 8.76
N GLU A 65 -1.80 22.57 9.80
CA GLU A 65 -0.33 22.68 9.67
C GLU A 65 0.24 21.40 9.05
N LEU A 66 -0.27 20.24 9.47
CA LEU A 66 0.08 18.95 8.89
C LEU A 66 -0.23 18.91 7.40
N LYS A 67 -1.41 19.39 6.99
CA LYS A 67 -1.80 19.46 5.57
C LYS A 67 -0.84 20.34 4.76
N ALA A 68 -0.49 21.51 5.25
CA ALA A 68 0.43 22.43 4.57
C ALA A 68 1.82 21.81 4.39
N LEU A 69 2.29 21.09 5.40
CA LEU A 69 3.60 20.45 5.39
C LEU A 69 3.65 19.21 4.50
N LEU A 70 2.56 18.43 4.43
CA LEU A 70 2.47 17.25 3.57
C LEU A 70 2.22 17.61 2.11
N HIS A 71 1.64 18.76 1.82
CA HIS A 71 1.25 19.16 0.46
C HIS A 71 2.37 18.99 -0.59
N PRO A 72 3.65 19.36 -0.35
CA PRO A 72 4.73 19.17 -1.31
C PRO A 72 5.09 17.69 -1.56
N PHE A 73 4.70 16.80 -0.66
CA PHE A 73 5.02 15.36 -0.71
C PHE A 73 3.86 14.51 -1.22
N LEU A 74 2.69 15.13 -1.47
CA LEU A 74 1.48 14.46 -1.94
C LEU A 74 1.21 14.74 -3.40
N GLY A 75 0.46 13.83 -4.03
CA GLY A 75 0.04 13.99 -5.42
C GLY A 75 1.05 13.49 -6.44
N GLY A 76 0.85 13.92 -7.69
CA GLY A 76 1.69 13.52 -8.82
C GLY A 76 2.99 14.32 -8.88
N GLN A 77 4.11 13.64 -8.92
CA GLN A 77 5.45 14.21 -9.08
C GLN A 77 6.25 13.40 -10.08
N TRP A 78 7.23 14.04 -10.72
CA TRP A 78 8.22 13.36 -11.54
C TRP A 78 9.46 13.06 -10.70
N GLN A 79 9.80 11.79 -10.50
CA GLN A 79 11.04 11.37 -9.86
C GLN A 79 11.87 10.55 -10.84
N ASN A 80 13.12 10.98 -11.08
CA ASN A 80 14.02 10.29 -12.02
C ASN A 80 13.36 9.98 -13.37
N ASN A 81 12.66 10.96 -13.94
CA ASN A 81 11.90 10.84 -15.19
C ASN A 81 10.74 9.81 -15.16
N THR A 82 10.30 9.40 -13.98
CA THR A 82 9.17 8.50 -13.79
C THR A 82 8.02 9.23 -13.11
N PRO A 83 6.79 9.17 -13.64
CA PRO A 83 5.63 9.74 -12.97
C PRO A 83 5.37 8.97 -11.68
N THR A 84 5.35 9.67 -10.56
CA THR A 84 5.17 9.09 -9.24
C THR A 84 3.97 9.73 -8.57
N LEU A 85 2.99 8.93 -8.15
CA LEU A 85 1.85 9.36 -7.35
C LEU A 85 2.06 8.93 -5.90
N ARG A 86 2.02 9.89 -4.97
CA ARG A 86 2.13 9.62 -3.54
C ARG A 86 0.77 9.80 -2.89
N ILE A 87 0.24 8.72 -2.33
CA ILE A 87 -1.05 8.70 -1.65
C ILE A 87 -0.78 8.38 -0.17
N PRO A 88 -1.12 9.29 0.77
CA PRO A 88 -0.98 9.00 2.20
C PRO A 88 -2.03 7.98 2.61
N TYR A 89 -1.61 7.03 3.44
CA TYR A 89 -2.49 6.06 4.03
C TYR A 89 -2.21 5.93 5.53
N TYR A 90 -3.25 5.68 6.33
CA TYR A 90 -3.17 5.73 7.79
C TYR A 90 -2.47 4.51 8.43
N ARG A 91 -2.20 3.47 7.67
CA ARG A 91 -1.45 2.29 8.11
C ARG A 91 -0.67 1.66 6.94
N PRO A 92 0.33 0.83 7.21
CA PRO A 92 0.94 0.00 6.18
C PRO A 92 -0.10 -0.88 5.49
N LEU A 93 0.06 -1.07 4.18
CA LEU A 93 -0.77 -2.00 3.42
C LEU A 93 -0.38 -3.44 3.77
N GLU A 94 -1.38 -4.28 3.95
CA GLU A 94 -1.16 -5.72 4.06
C GLU A 94 -0.78 -6.31 2.69
N PRO A 95 -0.06 -7.44 2.69
CA PRO A 95 0.25 -8.12 1.44
C PRO A 95 -1.02 -8.41 0.65
N LEU A 96 -1.02 -8.03 -0.64
CA LEU A 96 -2.14 -8.29 -1.52
C LEU A 96 -2.18 -9.77 -1.87
N HIS A 97 -3.18 -10.46 -1.36
CA HIS A 97 -3.43 -11.86 -1.64
C HIS A 97 -4.86 -12.04 -2.15
N PRO A 98 -5.12 -12.73 -3.27
CA PRO A 98 -6.45 -12.84 -3.86
C PRO A 98 -7.53 -13.39 -2.92
N GLY A 99 -7.16 -14.16 -1.91
CA GLY A 99 -8.08 -14.77 -0.95
C GLY A 99 -8.29 -13.99 0.34
N PHE A 100 -7.53 -12.91 0.56
CA PHE A 100 -7.61 -12.16 1.82
C PHE A 100 -7.26 -10.70 1.60
N LEU A 101 -8.26 -9.84 1.70
CA LEU A 101 -8.14 -8.38 1.50
C LEU A 101 -8.81 -7.68 2.70
N PRO A 102 -8.05 -7.40 3.77
CA PRO A 102 -8.61 -6.97 5.06
C PRO A 102 -9.16 -5.54 5.06
N GLY A 103 -8.82 -4.72 4.08
CA GLY A 103 -9.22 -3.33 4.06
C GLY A 103 -9.63 -2.81 2.67
N ARG A 104 -10.28 -1.65 2.66
CA ARG A 104 -10.74 -1.00 1.41
C ARG A 104 -9.60 -0.63 0.48
N ALA A 105 -8.43 -0.23 1.02
CA ALA A 105 -7.28 0.12 0.19
C ALA A 105 -6.70 -1.12 -0.49
N GLU A 106 -6.58 -2.23 0.23
CA GLU A 106 -6.14 -3.51 -0.34
C GLU A 106 -7.12 -4.00 -1.40
N GLN A 107 -8.43 -3.91 -1.15
CA GLN A 107 -9.47 -4.27 -2.13
C GLN A 107 -9.38 -3.39 -3.39
N HIS A 108 -9.22 -2.07 -3.22
CA HIS A 108 -9.07 -1.16 -4.34
C HIS A 108 -7.81 -1.46 -5.17
N LEU A 109 -6.67 -1.63 -4.52
CA LEU A 109 -5.41 -1.97 -5.21
C LEU A 109 -5.47 -3.34 -5.87
N ALA A 110 -6.06 -4.34 -5.20
CA ALA A 110 -6.25 -5.66 -5.78
C ALA A 110 -7.12 -5.61 -7.04
N GLY A 111 -8.17 -4.78 -7.05
CA GLY A 111 -9.02 -4.54 -8.23
C GLY A 111 -8.28 -3.91 -9.42
N GLN A 112 -7.14 -3.22 -9.17
CA GLN A 112 -6.28 -2.68 -10.24
C GLN A 112 -5.21 -3.68 -10.72
N ILE A 113 -4.94 -4.72 -9.95
CA ILE A 113 -3.84 -5.66 -10.23
C ILE A 113 -4.36 -7.02 -10.70
N TYR A 114 -5.42 -7.51 -10.06
CA TYR A 114 -6.00 -8.82 -10.36
C TYR A 114 -7.21 -8.71 -11.28
N ALA A 115 -7.35 -9.66 -12.15
CA ALA A 115 -8.51 -9.82 -13.00
C ALA A 115 -9.34 -11.04 -12.59
N GLY A 116 -10.66 -10.96 -12.72
CA GLY A 116 -11.59 -12.06 -12.54
C GLY A 116 -12.09 -12.60 -13.89
N LEU A 117 -12.86 -13.69 -13.88
CA LEU A 117 -13.57 -14.12 -15.09
C LEU A 117 -14.54 -13.03 -15.56
N THR A 118 -15.22 -12.41 -14.60
CA THR A 118 -16.10 -11.26 -14.76
C THR A 118 -15.79 -10.21 -13.71
N ARG A 119 -16.21 -8.98 -13.91
CA ARG A 119 -16.18 -7.90 -12.94
C ARG A 119 -17.53 -7.19 -12.90
N PHE A 120 -17.80 -6.43 -11.87
CA PHE A 120 -19.00 -5.59 -11.83
C PHE A 120 -18.74 -4.27 -12.54
N ASP A 121 -19.72 -3.80 -13.29
CA ASP A 121 -19.71 -2.45 -13.82
C ASP A 121 -19.92 -1.43 -12.69
N GLU A 122 -19.19 -0.30 -12.76
CA GLU A 122 -19.25 0.73 -11.70
C GLU A 122 -20.58 1.52 -11.74
N GLY A 123 -21.27 1.55 -12.87
CA GLY A 123 -22.50 2.32 -13.04
C GLY A 123 -23.76 1.60 -12.57
N ASP A 124 -24.00 0.41 -13.06
CA ASP A 124 -25.25 -0.35 -12.84
C ASP A 124 -25.05 -1.61 -11.97
N ASN A 125 -23.84 -1.87 -11.53
CA ASN A 125 -23.46 -3.03 -10.73
C ASN A 125 -23.83 -4.38 -11.39
N MET A 126 -23.88 -4.41 -12.73
CA MET A 126 -24.12 -5.63 -13.50
C MET A 126 -22.81 -6.35 -13.81
N PRO A 127 -22.81 -7.71 -13.86
CA PRO A 127 -21.60 -8.44 -14.22
C PRO A 127 -21.27 -8.23 -15.70
N ILE A 128 -20.06 -7.80 -15.96
CA ILE A 128 -19.48 -7.64 -17.31
C ILE A 128 -18.25 -8.54 -17.48
N GLY A 129 -17.88 -8.82 -18.71
CA GLY A 129 -16.69 -9.64 -19.00
C GLY A 129 -15.39 -8.96 -18.59
N ASP A 130 -14.47 -9.78 -18.02
CA ASP A 130 -13.11 -9.36 -17.71
C ASP A 130 -12.12 -10.29 -18.43
N LEU A 131 -11.58 -11.34 -17.81
CA LEU A 131 -10.81 -12.37 -18.52
C LEU A 131 -11.66 -13.12 -19.55
N ALA A 132 -12.93 -13.36 -19.23
CA ALA A 132 -13.90 -13.87 -20.19
C ALA A 132 -14.58 -12.71 -20.94
N HIS A 133 -14.71 -12.85 -22.26
CA HIS A 133 -15.46 -11.88 -23.07
C HIS A 133 -16.94 -12.23 -23.15
N HIS A 134 -17.32 -13.48 -22.86
CA HIS A 134 -18.67 -14.00 -22.90
C HIS A 134 -18.81 -15.19 -21.97
N TRP A 135 -20.02 -15.47 -21.50
CA TRP A 135 -20.34 -16.71 -20.78
C TRP A 135 -21.77 -17.17 -21.08
N GLN A 136 -22.00 -18.45 -20.89
CA GLN A 136 -23.29 -19.09 -21.03
C GLN A 136 -23.63 -19.90 -19.79
N ILE A 137 -24.90 -19.92 -19.43
CA ILE A 137 -25.42 -20.69 -18.31
C ILE A 137 -26.42 -21.68 -18.87
N SER A 138 -26.29 -22.97 -18.49
CA SER A 138 -27.28 -23.97 -18.86
C SER A 138 -28.66 -23.67 -18.28
N PRO A 139 -29.74 -24.18 -18.87
CA PRO A 139 -31.11 -23.89 -18.41
C PRO A 139 -31.39 -24.32 -16.97
N ASP A 140 -30.65 -25.32 -16.45
CA ASP A 140 -30.73 -25.80 -15.08
C ASP A 140 -29.86 -24.98 -14.12
N GLY A 141 -29.06 -24.01 -14.61
CA GLY A 141 -28.16 -23.19 -13.82
C GLY A 141 -26.90 -23.87 -13.30
N LEU A 142 -26.72 -25.18 -13.62
CA LEU A 142 -25.68 -26.00 -13.02
C LEU A 142 -24.35 -25.97 -13.80
N ARG A 143 -24.38 -25.58 -15.06
CA ARG A 143 -23.19 -25.48 -15.91
C ARG A 143 -22.97 -24.07 -16.38
N TRP A 144 -21.78 -23.54 -16.10
CA TRP A 144 -21.34 -22.22 -16.52
C TRP A 144 -20.14 -22.39 -17.45
N GLN A 145 -20.23 -21.86 -18.65
CA GLN A 145 -19.17 -21.90 -19.65
C GLN A 145 -18.66 -20.50 -19.93
N PHE A 146 -17.37 -20.27 -19.69
CA PHE A 146 -16.71 -18.99 -19.90
C PHE A 146 -15.82 -19.05 -21.11
N TYR A 147 -15.94 -18.06 -22.00
CA TYR A 147 -15.12 -17.90 -23.20
C TYR A 147 -14.01 -16.90 -22.91
N ILE A 148 -12.79 -17.40 -22.76
CA ILE A 148 -11.62 -16.63 -22.36
C ILE A 148 -11.08 -15.85 -23.55
N ARG A 149 -10.63 -14.61 -23.34
CA ARG A 149 -10.00 -13.78 -24.38
C ARG A 149 -8.68 -14.42 -24.82
N SER A 150 -8.39 -14.40 -26.11
CA SER A 150 -7.21 -15.05 -26.68
C SER A 150 -5.91 -14.25 -26.52
N THR A 151 -5.98 -12.97 -26.15
CA THR A 151 -4.81 -12.06 -26.10
C THR A 151 -4.39 -11.71 -24.69
N LEU A 152 -4.71 -12.55 -23.72
CA LEU A 152 -4.34 -12.31 -22.32
C LEU A 152 -2.86 -12.61 -22.09
N CYS A 153 -2.23 -11.73 -21.32
CA CYS A 153 -0.88 -11.91 -20.84
C CYS A 153 -0.80 -11.78 -19.32
N TRP A 154 0.09 -12.52 -18.70
CA TRP A 154 0.50 -12.32 -17.31
C TRP A 154 1.26 -11.00 -17.18
N HIS A 155 1.46 -10.53 -15.94
CA HIS A 155 2.19 -9.28 -15.66
C HIS A 155 3.64 -9.28 -16.17
N ASN A 156 4.24 -10.44 -16.36
CA ASN A 156 5.57 -10.60 -16.94
C ASN A 156 5.58 -10.62 -18.50
N GLY A 157 4.40 -10.51 -19.12
CA GLY A 157 4.23 -10.52 -20.59
C GLY A 157 4.02 -11.89 -21.21
N ASP A 158 4.12 -12.99 -20.46
CA ASP A 158 3.86 -14.34 -20.97
C ASP A 158 2.36 -14.51 -21.31
N ALA A 159 2.06 -15.23 -22.37
CA ALA A 159 0.68 -15.55 -22.74
C ALA A 159 -0.01 -16.39 -21.64
N VAL A 160 -1.28 -16.09 -21.39
CA VAL A 160 -2.10 -16.85 -20.44
C VAL A 160 -2.70 -18.06 -21.14
N GLU A 161 -2.36 -19.25 -20.67
CA GLU A 161 -2.99 -20.49 -21.11
C GLU A 161 -4.22 -20.82 -20.25
N THR A 162 -5.28 -21.34 -20.87
CA THR A 162 -6.53 -21.69 -20.17
C THR A 162 -6.30 -22.76 -19.07
N ALA A 163 -5.35 -23.68 -19.30
CA ALA A 163 -4.96 -24.67 -18.29
C ALA A 163 -4.34 -24.01 -17.04
N GLN A 164 -3.57 -22.94 -17.20
CA GLN A 164 -3.01 -22.18 -16.08
C GLN A 164 -4.10 -21.44 -15.31
N LEU A 165 -5.09 -20.84 -15.99
CA LEU A 165 -6.25 -20.22 -15.34
C LEU A 165 -7.01 -21.24 -14.50
N ARG A 166 -7.29 -22.42 -15.06
CA ARG A 166 -7.92 -23.52 -14.31
C ARG A 166 -7.14 -23.86 -13.04
N GLN A 167 -5.82 -24.02 -13.15
CA GLN A 167 -4.97 -24.31 -11.99
C GLN A 167 -5.06 -23.21 -10.93
N ARG A 168 -5.04 -21.94 -11.33
CA ARG A 168 -5.18 -20.81 -10.41
C ARG A 168 -6.54 -20.79 -9.72
N LEU A 169 -7.62 -21.05 -10.45
CA LEU A 169 -8.97 -21.15 -9.86
C LEU A 169 -9.06 -22.29 -8.85
N LEU A 170 -8.51 -23.47 -9.15
CA LEU A 170 -8.46 -24.58 -8.20
C LEU A 170 -7.72 -24.22 -6.92
N LEU A 171 -6.58 -23.52 -7.01
CA LEU A 171 -5.87 -23.02 -5.83
C LEU A 171 -6.70 -22.04 -4.99
N LEU A 172 -7.53 -21.22 -5.63
CA LEU A 172 -8.45 -20.32 -4.90
C LEU A 172 -9.57 -21.09 -4.17
N LEU A 173 -10.08 -22.16 -4.75
CA LEU A 173 -11.10 -23.02 -4.12
C LEU A 173 -10.58 -23.69 -2.83
N ASP A 174 -9.28 -23.97 -2.76
CA ASP A 174 -8.64 -24.60 -1.60
C ASP A 174 -8.35 -23.61 -0.47
N LEU A 175 -8.46 -22.30 -0.72
CA LEU A 175 -8.21 -21.30 0.31
C LEU A 175 -9.33 -21.33 1.38
N PRO A 176 -8.98 -21.48 2.67
CA PRO A 176 -9.98 -21.53 3.76
C PRO A 176 -10.93 -20.33 3.77
N ALA A 177 -10.41 -19.13 3.48
CA ALA A 177 -11.18 -17.88 3.44
C ALA A 177 -12.24 -17.86 2.33
N LEU A 178 -12.03 -18.58 1.23
CA LEU A 178 -12.91 -18.61 0.06
C LEU A 178 -13.78 -19.87 -0.05
N ARG A 179 -13.50 -20.86 0.78
CA ARG A 179 -14.18 -22.17 0.72
C ARG A 179 -15.70 -22.06 0.78
N THR A 180 -16.23 -21.22 1.67
CA THR A 180 -17.69 -21.02 1.78
C THR A 180 -18.26 -20.33 0.55
N LEU A 181 -17.53 -19.35 0.01
CA LEU A 181 -17.96 -18.60 -1.19
C LEU A 181 -18.07 -19.50 -2.42
N PHE A 182 -17.13 -20.44 -2.57
CA PHE A 182 -17.04 -21.33 -3.73
C PHE A 182 -17.57 -22.75 -3.47
N ALA A 183 -18.28 -22.97 -2.35
CA ALA A 183 -18.78 -24.29 -1.96
C ALA A 183 -19.71 -24.96 -2.99
N SER A 184 -20.36 -24.17 -3.83
CA SER A 184 -21.23 -24.67 -4.90
C SER A 184 -20.49 -25.16 -6.15
N ILE A 185 -19.19 -24.86 -6.28
CA ILE A 185 -18.40 -25.28 -7.43
C ILE A 185 -17.87 -26.70 -7.18
N SER A 186 -18.41 -27.67 -7.93
CA SER A 186 -17.99 -29.08 -7.81
C SER A 186 -16.84 -29.44 -8.75
N ARG A 187 -16.72 -28.78 -9.90
CA ARG A 187 -15.73 -29.14 -10.91
C ARG A 187 -15.41 -27.97 -11.84
N ILE A 188 -14.17 -27.87 -12.26
CA ILE A 188 -13.68 -26.91 -13.26
C ILE A 188 -12.94 -27.68 -14.35
N ASP A 189 -13.38 -27.58 -15.58
CA ASP A 189 -12.78 -28.20 -16.76
C ASP A 189 -12.35 -27.17 -17.81
N VAL A 190 -11.37 -27.54 -18.62
CA VAL A 190 -11.02 -26.85 -19.86
C VAL A 190 -11.58 -27.69 -21.01
N THR A 191 -12.49 -27.13 -21.80
CA THR A 191 -13.14 -27.85 -22.90
C THR A 191 -12.42 -27.66 -24.23
N HIS A 192 -11.73 -26.51 -24.42
CA HIS A 192 -10.89 -26.22 -25.60
C HIS A 192 -9.67 -25.44 -25.09
N ALA A 193 -8.50 -25.75 -25.64
CA ALA A 193 -7.25 -25.05 -25.41
C ALA A 193 -7.10 -23.89 -26.41
#